data_3f9311571143d440651943b1927647af
#
_entry.id   3f9311571143d440651943b1927647af
#
_cell.length_a   1.000
_cell.length_b   1.000
_cell.length_c   1.000
_cell.angle_alpha   90.00
_cell.angle_beta   90.00
_cell.angle_gamma   90.00
#
_symmetry.space_group_name_H-M   'P 1'
#
loop_
_entity.id
_entity.type
_entity.pdbx_description
1 polymer ?
#
loop_
_entity_poly.entity_id
_entity_poly.type
_entity_poly.pdbx_seq_one_letter_code
_entity_poly.pdbx_strand_id
1 'polypeptide(L)'
;MEGGRGMKDGVTIFGCNSEEVKNENVTILKSDFVFNFKEKNKYLFPYIFMIYFEKDIKSYFIRPYVSKTDDNKILYIKLNHENSFPIKQKELIIAGNVIFQVNPIENNKLEITNLSKDNTSSIPTKTFDASSKKEVTIGRNKDSDFSFPGNKSFSRIHTTFEYDEENKEWVIIDGSKAKSSTNGTWILCAHSFLIKNLMIIEIMNHRLQIIENNKNK
;
A
#
# COMPACT_ATOMS: atom_id res chain seq x y z
N MET A 1 -18.87 -12.55 0.60
CA MET A 1 -19.42 -11.77 -0.50
C MET A 1 -20.04 -12.73 -1.50
N GLU A 2 -21.33 -12.94 -1.38
CA GLU A 2 -22.07 -13.74 -2.34
C GLU A 2 -22.74 -12.77 -3.33
N GLY A 3 -22.43 -12.88 -4.62
CA GLY A 3 -23.18 -12.20 -5.68
C GLY A 3 -22.50 -11.05 -6.44
N GLY A 4 -21.23 -10.77 -6.23
CA GLY A 4 -20.52 -9.82 -7.08
C GLY A 4 -20.19 -10.40 -8.47
N ARG A 5 -19.91 -9.53 -9.44
CA ARG A 5 -19.46 -9.93 -10.79
C ARG A 5 -18.27 -10.88 -10.78
N GLY A 6 -17.43 -10.83 -9.74
CA GLY A 6 -16.30 -11.72 -9.55
C GLY A 6 -16.63 -13.22 -9.59
N MET A 7 -17.88 -13.59 -9.30
CA MET A 7 -18.34 -14.98 -9.49
C MET A 7 -18.62 -15.35 -10.95
N LYS A 8 -18.83 -14.36 -11.83
CA LYS A 8 -19.18 -14.60 -13.25
C LYS A 8 -18.01 -14.34 -14.19
N ASP A 9 -17.29 -13.24 -13.98
CA ASP A 9 -16.23 -12.76 -14.88
C ASP A 9 -14.85 -12.69 -14.22
N GLY A 10 -14.75 -13.04 -12.93
CA GLY A 10 -13.50 -13.02 -12.18
C GLY A 10 -13.09 -11.64 -11.67
N VAL A 11 -13.96 -10.64 -11.82
CA VAL A 11 -13.68 -9.24 -11.39
C VAL A 11 -14.79 -8.73 -10.50
N THR A 12 -14.41 -8.08 -9.39
CA THR A 12 -15.32 -7.36 -8.49
C THR A 12 -14.87 -5.91 -8.38
N ILE A 13 -15.76 -4.98 -8.68
CA ILE A 13 -15.49 -3.54 -8.71
C ILE A 13 -16.01 -2.86 -7.45
N PHE A 14 -15.13 -2.08 -6.83
CA PHE A 14 -15.41 -1.27 -5.65
C PHE A 14 -15.33 0.21 -6.03
N GLY A 15 -16.35 0.98 -5.67
CA GLY A 15 -16.40 2.39 -6.04
C GLY A 15 -17.56 3.15 -5.41
N CYS A 16 -17.86 4.32 -5.96
CA CYS A 16 -18.95 5.19 -5.50
C CYS A 16 -20.13 5.20 -6.46
N ASN A 17 -20.05 4.48 -7.59
CA ASN A 17 -21.11 4.48 -8.59
C ASN A 17 -22.16 3.42 -8.28
N SER A 18 -23.38 3.86 -7.95
CA SER A 18 -24.50 2.98 -7.61
C SER A 18 -25.31 2.51 -8.84
N GLU A 19 -25.13 3.15 -10.00
CA GLU A 19 -25.93 2.90 -11.22
C GLU A 19 -25.02 2.76 -12.44
N GLU A 20 -25.50 2.02 -13.44
CA GLU A 20 -24.86 1.99 -14.76
C GLU A 20 -25.25 3.23 -15.55
N VAL A 21 -24.27 3.97 -16.06
CA VAL A 21 -24.48 5.13 -16.92
C VAL A 21 -23.92 4.82 -18.31
N LYS A 22 -24.77 4.94 -19.33
CA LYS A 22 -24.39 4.76 -20.74
C LYS A 22 -24.57 6.06 -21.49
N ASN A 23 -23.51 6.56 -22.06
CA ASN A 23 -23.51 7.62 -23.06
C ASN A 23 -23.00 7.06 -24.39
N GLU A 24 -23.20 7.77 -25.49
CA GLU A 24 -22.84 7.32 -26.85
C GLU A 24 -21.40 6.78 -26.98
N ASN A 25 -20.46 7.29 -26.16
CA ASN A 25 -19.04 6.93 -26.24
C ASN A 25 -18.45 6.31 -24.96
N VAL A 26 -19.20 6.23 -23.87
CA VAL A 26 -18.71 5.77 -22.58
C VAL A 26 -19.77 4.98 -21.83
N THR A 27 -19.43 3.79 -21.40
CA THR A 27 -20.24 3.01 -20.45
C THR A 27 -19.54 3.03 -19.09
N ILE A 28 -20.18 3.63 -18.10
CA ILE A 28 -19.75 3.57 -16.70
C ILE A 28 -20.54 2.46 -16.04
N LEU A 29 -19.86 1.39 -15.66
CA LEU A 29 -20.49 0.24 -15.00
C LEU A 29 -20.85 0.57 -13.56
N LYS A 30 -21.91 -0.01 -13.07
CA LYS A 30 -22.24 0.00 -11.64
C LYS A 30 -21.13 -0.70 -10.85
N SER A 31 -20.73 -0.12 -9.71
CA SER A 31 -19.84 -0.79 -8.76
C SER A 31 -20.57 -1.96 -8.08
N ASP A 32 -19.89 -3.08 -7.88
CA ASP A 32 -20.45 -4.23 -7.15
C ASP A 32 -20.61 -3.90 -5.66
N PHE A 33 -19.68 -3.09 -5.13
CA PHE A 33 -19.73 -2.55 -3.78
C PHE A 33 -19.60 -1.03 -3.82
N VAL A 34 -20.59 -0.35 -3.24
CA VAL A 34 -20.68 1.11 -3.24
C VAL A 34 -20.27 1.65 -1.88
N PHE A 35 -19.31 2.57 -1.88
CA PHE A 35 -18.93 3.34 -0.70
C PHE A 35 -19.70 4.66 -0.66
N ASN A 36 -20.39 4.90 0.45
CA ASN A 36 -21.06 6.17 0.72
C ASN A 36 -20.15 7.02 1.62
N PHE A 37 -19.34 7.87 1.02
CA PHE A 37 -18.54 8.82 1.78
C PHE A 37 -19.40 10.04 2.16
N LYS A 38 -19.32 10.45 3.44
CA LYS A 38 -20.09 11.59 3.96
C LYS A 38 -19.68 12.93 3.35
N GLU A 39 -18.45 13.03 2.89
CA GLU A 39 -17.97 14.23 2.22
C GLU A 39 -18.41 14.22 0.76
N LYS A 40 -19.20 15.22 0.38
CA LYS A 40 -19.57 15.48 -1.02
C LYS A 40 -18.38 16.00 -1.83
N ASN A 41 -17.28 15.29 -1.80
CA ASN A 41 -16.14 15.61 -2.65
C ASN A 41 -16.52 15.26 -4.10
N LYS A 42 -16.74 16.28 -4.91
CA LYS A 42 -17.06 16.22 -6.36
C LYS A 42 -16.04 15.45 -7.20
N TYR A 43 -14.99 14.91 -6.59
CA TYR A 43 -13.86 14.22 -7.21
C TYR A 43 -13.79 12.73 -6.88
N LEU A 44 -14.83 12.16 -6.28
CA LEU A 44 -14.89 10.72 -6.05
C LEU A 44 -15.10 10.02 -7.38
N PHE A 45 -14.08 9.29 -7.79
CA PHE A 45 -14.13 8.49 -8.99
C PHE A 45 -15.21 7.41 -8.86
N PRO A 46 -15.91 7.10 -9.96
CA PRO A 46 -16.93 6.05 -9.96
C PRO A 46 -16.34 4.72 -9.49
N TYR A 47 -15.05 4.49 -9.74
CA TYR A 47 -14.32 3.29 -9.34
C TYR A 47 -13.11 3.65 -8.51
N ILE A 48 -12.84 2.88 -7.46
CA ILE A 48 -11.69 3.07 -6.58
C ILE A 48 -10.67 1.97 -6.81
N PHE A 49 -11.11 0.72 -6.76
CA PHE A 49 -10.27 -0.44 -7.02
C PHE A 49 -11.10 -1.62 -7.49
N MET A 50 -10.43 -2.63 -7.98
CA MET A 50 -11.01 -3.91 -8.32
C MET A 50 -10.26 -5.05 -7.63
N ILE A 51 -10.98 -6.12 -7.36
CA ILE A 51 -10.41 -7.43 -7.02
C ILE A 51 -10.67 -8.35 -8.20
N TYR A 52 -9.62 -9.03 -8.67
CA TYR A 52 -9.73 -9.97 -9.77
C TYR A 52 -8.94 -11.26 -9.50
N PHE A 53 -9.36 -12.34 -10.14
CA PHE A 53 -8.69 -13.62 -10.04
C PHE A 53 -7.79 -13.85 -11.27
N GLU A 54 -6.50 -14.07 -11.01
CA GLU A 54 -5.52 -14.41 -12.06
C GLU A 54 -5.43 -15.93 -12.18
N LYS A 55 -5.88 -16.46 -13.33
CA LYS A 55 -6.02 -17.88 -13.55
C LYS A 55 -4.69 -18.62 -13.59
N ASP A 56 -3.67 -18.02 -14.17
CA ASP A 56 -2.34 -18.65 -14.35
C ASP A 56 -1.64 -18.82 -13.00
N ILE A 57 -1.82 -17.88 -12.10
CA ILE A 57 -1.24 -17.88 -10.75
C ILE A 57 -2.20 -18.48 -9.71
N LYS A 58 -3.47 -18.68 -10.08
CA LYS A 58 -4.56 -19.16 -9.21
C LYS A 58 -4.70 -18.34 -7.93
N SER A 59 -4.62 -17.02 -8.05
CA SER A 59 -4.62 -16.10 -6.93
C SER A 59 -5.45 -14.85 -7.19
N TYR A 60 -5.91 -14.22 -6.13
CA TYR A 60 -6.62 -12.95 -6.20
C TYR A 60 -5.66 -11.78 -6.07
N PHE A 61 -5.93 -10.74 -6.83
CA PHE A 61 -5.20 -9.48 -6.81
C PHE A 61 -6.13 -8.32 -6.54
N ILE A 62 -5.63 -7.31 -5.83
CA ILE A 62 -6.22 -5.99 -5.73
C ILE A 62 -5.47 -5.05 -6.67
N ARG A 63 -6.20 -4.25 -7.42
CA ARG A 63 -5.65 -3.24 -8.32
C ARG A 63 -6.41 -1.93 -8.18
N PRO A 64 -5.72 -0.78 -8.04
CA PRO A 64 -6.38 0.51 -8.05
C PRO A 64 -6.98 0.78 -9.43
N TYR A 65 -8.10 1.47 -9.45
CA TYR A 65 -8.66 2.00 -10.69
C TYR A 65 -8.02 3.37 -10.94
N VAL A 66 -6.93 3.38 -11.69
CA VAL A 66 -6.15 4.60 -11.92
C VAL A 66 -6.89 5.50 -12.91
N SER A 67 -7.35 6.65 -12.45
CA SER A 67 -7.61 7.79 -13.33
C SER A 67 -6.27 8.42 -13.73
N LYS A 68 -6.18 8.93 -14.96
CA LYS A 68 -4.98 9.59 -15.50
C LYS A 68 -4.60 10.90 -14.79
N THR A 69 -5.32 11.30 -13.77
CA THR A 69 -5.05 12.51 -12.99
C THR A 69 -4.36 12.13 -11.69
N ASP A 70 -3.15 12.59 -11.50
CA ASP A 70 -2.13 12.18 -10.51
C ASP A 70 -2.48 12.35 -9.01
N ASP A 71 -3.65 12.84 -8.64
CA ASP A 71 -3.93 13.25 -7.25
C ASP A 71 -4.57 12.19 -6.35
N ASN A 72 -4.74 10.95 -6.82
CA ASN A 72 -5.57 9.96 -6.11
C ASN A 72 -4.77 8.91 -5.33
N LYS A 73 -4.13 9.36 -4.29
CA LYS A 73 -3.54 8.51 -3.25
C LYS A 73 -4.62 8.11 -2.24
N ILE A 74 -5.53 7.23 -2.64
CA ILE A 74 -6.70 6.90 -1.81
C ILE A 74 -6.73 5.47 -1.30
N LEU A 75 -5.94 4.58 -1.89
CA LEU A 75 -5.90 3.16 -1.54
C LEU A 75 -4.53 2.80 -0.97
N TYR A 76 -4.50 2.39 0.28
CA TYR A 76 -3.30 1.95 0.97
C TYR A 76 -3.45 0.51 1.45
N ILE A 77 -2.35 -0.22 1.45
CA ILE A 77 -2.25 -1.58 1.98
C ILE A 77 -1.38 -1.53 3.23
N LYS A 78 -1.90 -2.06 4.34
CA LYS A 78 -1.13 -2.21 5.56
C LYS A 78 -0.14 -3.35 5.43
N LEU A 79 1.12 -3.06 5.69
CA LEU A 79 2.15 -4.08 5.83
C LEU A 79 2.01 -4.78 7.19
N ASN A 80 2.56 -5.96 7.31
CA ASN A 80 2.64 -6.64 8.58
C ASN A 80 4.11 -7.02 8.91
N HIS A 81 4.36 -7.46 10.13
CA HIS A 81 5.70 -7.80 10.59
C HIS A 81 6.08 -9.27 10.29
N GLU A 82 5.09 -10.12 10.01
CA GLU A 82 5.31 -11.54 9.76
C GLU A 82 5.70 -11.83 8.32
N ASN A 83 5.28 -10.94 7.39
CA ASN A 83 5.54 -11.10 5.97
C ASN A 83 6.23 -9.86 5.43
N SER A 84 7.45 -10.04 4.98
CA SER A 84 8.16 -9.00 4.23
C SER A 84 7.49 -8.74 2.88
N PHE A 85 7.55 -7.49 2.44
CA PHE A 85 7.05 -7.06 1.14
C PHE A 85 8.24 -6.65 0.25
N PRO A 86 8.43 -7.28 -0.93
CA PRO A 86 9.53 -6.95 -1.82
C PRO A 86 9.33 -5.58 -2.49
N ILE A 87 10.38 -4.78 -2.50
CA ILE A 87 10.40 -3.47 -3.15
C ILE A 87 11.02 -3.65 -4.54
N LYS A 88 10.18 -3.80 -5.56
CA LYS A 88 10.63 -4.05 -6.95
C LYS A 88 10.69 -2.79 -7.81
N GLN A 89 10.07 -1.75 -7.35
CA GLN A 89 9.98 -0.47 -8.05
C GLN A 89 9.81 0.67 -7.03
N LYS A 90 9.75 1.88 -7.53
CA LYS A 90 9.48 3.07 -6.72
C LYS A 90 8.13 2.98 -6.03
N GLU A 91 8.12 3.01 -4.71
CA GLU A 91 6.94 2.94 -3.88
C GLU A 91 6.77 4.19 -3.01
N LEU A 92 5.52 4.48 -2.64
CA LEU A 92 5.21 5.46 -1.60
C LEU A 92 4.71 4.74 -0.37
N ILE A 93 5.29 5.04 0.77
CA ILE A 93 4.90 4.48 2.06
C ILE A 93 4.53 5.59 3.05
N ILE A 94 3.65 5.25 3.98
CA ILE A 94 3.35 6.07 5.15
C ILE A 94 3.86 5.31 6.38
N ALA A 95 4.72 5.95 7.13
CA ALA A 95 5.18 5.50 8.43
C ALA A 95 4.91 6.59 9.46
N GLY A 96 4.11 6.28 10.49
CA GLY A 96 3.63 7.29 11.42
C GLY A 96 2.75 8.33 10.73
N ASN A 97 3.22 9.58 10.68
CA ASN A 97 2.57 10.70 9.97
C ASN A 97 3.45 11.26 8.84
N VAL A 98 4.43 10.49 8.39
CA VAL A 98 5.42 10.90 7.38
C VAL A 98 5.27 10.04 6.14
N ILE A 99 5.34 10.68 4.97
CA ILE A 99 5.34 10.01 3.67
C ILE A 99 6.79 9.88 3.21
N PHE A 100 7.17 8.66 2.85
CA PHE A 100 8.47 8.36 2.26
C PHE A 100 8.28 7.83 0.84
N GLN A 101 9.18 8.23 -0.03
CA GLN A 101 9.41 7.58 -1.30
C GLN A 101 10.56 6.59 -1.12
N VAL A 102 10.35 5.36 -1.54
CA VAL A 102 11.33 4.28 -1.49
C VAL A 102 11.59 3.79 -2.90
N ASN A 103 12.84 3.72 -3.29
CA ASN A 103 13.23 3.39 -4.65
C ASN A 103 14.42 2.42 -4.64
N PRO A 104 14.24 1.16 -5.08
CA PRO A 104 15.37 0.28 -5.34
C PRO A 104 16.13 0.80 -6.57
N ILE A 105 17.42 0.95 -6.45
CA ILE A 105 18.30 1.38 -7.53
C ILE A 105 19.35 0.31 -7.82
N GLU A 106 20.04 0.43 -8.95
CA GLU A 106 21.04 -0.53 -9.38
C GLU A 106 22.11 -0.81 -8.33
N ASN A 107 22.75 -1.96 -8.42
CA ASN A 107 23.81 -2.41 -7.51
C ASN A 107 23.36 -2.62 -6.06
N ASN A 108 22.17 -3.20 -5.87
CA ASN A 108 21.62 -3.56 -4.55
C ASN A 108 21.45 -2.37 -3.59
N LYS A 109 21.24 -1.18 -4.13
CA LYS A 109 21.05 0.03 -3.34
C LYS A 109 19.57 0.34 -3.15
N LEU A 110 19.27 0.99 -2.03
CA LEU A 110 17.94 1.50 -1.67
C LEU A 110 18.05 3.00 -1.43
N GLU A 111 17.26 3.76 -2.15
CA GLU A 111 17.10 5.19 -1.92
C GLU A 111 15.80 5.45 -1.16
N ILE A 112 15.88 6.19 -0.08
CA ILE A 112 14.73 6.58 0.74
C ILE A 112 14.71 8.11 0.86
N THR A 113 13.60 8.70 0.43
CA THR A 113 13.36 10.16 0.48
C THR A 113 12.19 10.45 1.39
N ASN A 114 12.38 11.31 2.39
CA ASN A 114 11.29 11.85 3.21
C ASN A 114 10.58 12.96 2.43
N LEU A 115 9.31 12.75 2.06
CA LEU A 115 8.50 13.70 1.30
C LEU A 115 7.68 14.65 2.15
N SER A 116 7.68 14.48 3.47
CA SER A 116 6.93 15.38 4.36
C SER A 116 7.59 16.76 4.37
N LYS A 117 6.80 17.76 4.10
CA LYS A 117 7.23 19.16 4.13
C LYS A 117 7.39 19.61 5.59
N ASP A 118 8.54 19.33 6.19
CA ASP A 118 8.99 20.16 7.29
C ASP A 118 9.59 21.43 6.68
N ASN A 119 9.32 22.59 7.30
CA ASN A 119 9.73 23.93 6.83
C ASN A 119 11.26 24.13 6.76
N THR A 120 12.03 23.08 6.81
CA THR A 120 13.49 23.08 6.66
C THR A 120 13.87 22.65 5.25
N SER A 121 14.58 23.45 4.60
CA SER A 121 14.92 23.62 3.20
C SER A 121 15.51 22.43 2.42
N SER A 122 15.53 21.21 2.92
CA SER A 122 15.97 20.05 2.15
C SER A 122 15.13 18.82 2.45
N ILE A 123 14.62 18.18 1.41
CA ILE A 123 14.00 16.84 1.51
C ILE A 123 15.15 15.86 1.77
N PRO A 124 15.26 15.25 2.97
CA PRO A 124 16.38 14.37 3.24
C PRO A 124 16.23 13.07 2.45
N THR A 125 17.13 12.88 1.49
CA THR A 125 17.31 11.63 0.77
C THR A 125 18.52 10.90 1.30
N LYS A 126 18.43 9.62 1.56
CA LYS A 126 19.54 8.74 1.92
C LYS A 126 19.58 7.53 1.01
N THR A 127 20.79 7.14 0.63
CA THR A 127 21.03 5.93 -0.15
C THR A 127 21.78 4.93 0.71
N PHE A 128 21.32 3.70 0.72
CA PHE A 128 21.89 2.58 1.46
C PHE A 128 22.35 1.51 0.48
N ASP A 129 23.53 0.98 0.71
CA ASP A 129 24.14 -0.07 -0.11
C ASP A 129 24.14 -1.37 0.70
N ALA A 130 23.52 -2.42 0.18
CA ALA A 130 23.41 -3.71 0.86
C ALA A 130 24.76 -4.35 1.18
N SER A 131 25.83 -3.99 0.44
CA SER A 131 27.19 -4.48 0.73
C SER A 131 27.74 -3.94 2.06
N SER A 132 27.29 -2.76 2.48
CA SER A 132 27.74 -2.11 3.71
C SER A 132 26.68 -2.13 4.82
N LYS A 133 25.40 -2.13 4.46
CA LYS A 133 24.30 -2.09 5.42
C LYS A 133 23.07 -2.81 4.89
N LYS A 134 22.75 -3.96 5.49
CA LYS A 134 21.63 -4.83 5.08
C LYS A 134 20.32 -4.55 5.80
N GLU A 135 20.33 -3.74 6.84
CA GLU A 135 19.15 -3.35 7.60
C GLU A 135 19.10 -1.84 7.76
N VAL A 136 17.96 -1.24 7.42
CA VAL A 136 17.70 0.20 7.53
C VAL A 136 16.39 0.39 8.30
N THR A 137 16.40 1.29 9.29
CA THR A 137 15.25 1.50 10.17
C THR A 137 14.72 2.92 10.13
N ILE A 138 13.40 3.03 10.20
CA ILE A 138 12.67 4.28 10.45
C ILE A 138 11.97 4.17 11.81
N GLY A 139 12.09 5.17 12.66
CA GLY A 139 11.41 5.14 13.95
C GLY A 139 11.74 6.33 14.85
N ARG A 140 11.23 6.29 16.08
CA ARG A 140 11.55 7.32 17.07
C ARG A 140 12.82 7.03 17.89
N ASN A 141 13.43 5.87 17.70
CA ASN A 141 14.72 5.58 18.32
C ASN A 141 15.79 6.49 17.74
N LYS A 142 16.67 7.03 18.58
CA LYS A 142 17.75 7.93 18.15
C LYS A 142 18.73 7.25 17.20
N ASP A 143 18.87 5.93 17.33
CA ASP A 143 19.76 5.12 16.50
C ASP A 143 19.15 4.67 15.19
N SER A 144 17.88 5.02 14.92
CA SER A 144 17.25 4.72 13.62
C SER A 144 17.87 5.56 12.51
N ASP A 145 17.98 5.00 11.31
CA ASP A 145 18.54 5.68 10.14
C ASP A 145 17.74 6.94 9.75
N PHE A 146 16.42 6.84 9.87
CA PHE A 146 15.54 7.98 9.88
C PHE A 146 14.92 8.08 11.28
N SER A 147 15.50 8.94 12.11
CA SER A 147 15.11 9.11 13.49
C SER A 147 14.15 10.29 13.66
N PHE A 148 13.03 10.04 14.34
CA PHE A 148 12.01 11.04 14.69
C PHE A 148 11.80 11.07 16.20
N PRO A 149 12.82 11.49 17.00
CA PRO A 149 12.76 11.49 18.45
C PRO A 149 11.65 12.44 18.93
N GLY A 150 10.82 11.96 19.87
CA GLY A 150 9.70 12.75 20.39
C GLY A 150 8.42 12.68 19.54
N ASN A 151 8.45 12.22 18.32
CA ASN A 151 7.25 12.05 17.49
C ASN A 151 6.47 10.79 17.93
N LYS A 152 5.33 11.02 18.59
CA LYS A 152 4.48 9.95 19.14
C LYS A 152 3.79 9.10 18.07
N SER A 153 3.74 9.54 16.81
CA SER A 153 3.20 8.77 15.70
C SER A 153 4.10 7.59 15.33
N PHE A 154 5.39 7.63 15.70
CA PHE A 154 6.32 6.56 15.44
C PHE A 154 6.48 5.60 16.63
N SER A 155 6.55 4.31 16.32
CA SER A 155 7.11 3.31 17.23
C SER A 155 8.63 3.48 17.36
N ARG A 156 9.27 2.86 18.36
CA ARG A 156 10.73 2.90 18.49
C ARG A 156 11.42 2.45 17.21
N ILE A 157 11.04 1.29 16.69
CA ILE A 157 11.25 0.84 15.31
C ILE A 157 9.87 0.79 14.68
N HIS A 158 9.64 1.56 13.63
CA HIS A 158 8.33 1.70 13.00
C HIS A 158 8.27 0.98 11.66
N THR A 159 9.35 1.03 10.91
CA THR A 159 9.52 0.36 9.62
C THR A 159 10.95 -0.12 9.52
N THR A 160 11.12 -1.33 9.05
CA THR A 160 12.44 -1.92 8.76
C THR A 160 12.51 -2.28 7.28
N PHE A 161 13.62 -1.94 6.66
CA PHE A 161 14.01 -2.42 5.34
C PHE A 161 15.16 -3.42 5.53
N GLU A 162 15.05 -4.56 4.89
CA GLU A 162 16.09 -5.58 4.92
C GLU A 162 16.48 -5.96 3.50
N TYR A 163 17.75 -6.28 3.28
CA TYR A 163 18.20 -6.84 2.02
C TYR A 163 18.11 -8.37 2.08
N ASP A 164 17.25 -8.93 1.25
CA ASP A 164 17.13 -10.37 1.06
C ASP A 164 18.25 -10.86 0.13
N GLU A 165 19.21 -11.57 0.68
CA GLU A 165 20.37 -12.07 -0.07
C GLU A 165 20.02 -13.22 -1.02
N GLU A 166 18.98 -13.99 -0.70
CA GLU A 166 18.54 -15.10 -1.53
C GLU A 166 17.88 -14.58 -2.82
N ASN A 167 16.97 -13.64 -2.67
CA ASN A 167 16.24 -13.03 -3.79
C ASN A 167 16.95 -11.81 -4.40
N LYS A 168 18.03 -11.32 -3.75
CA LYS A 168 18.80 -10.11 -4.14
C LYS A 168 17.91 -8.87 -4.30
N GLU A 169 17.02 -8.67 -3.36
CA GLU A 169 16.08 -7.55 -3.35
C GLU A 169 15.92 -6.95 -1.96
N TRP A 170 15.56 -5.69 -1.91
CA TRP A 170 15.16 -5.05 -0.67
C TRP A 170 13.72 -5.38 -0.35
N VAL A 171 13.46 -5.68 0.92
CA VAL A 171 12.11 -5.93 1.45
C VAL A 171 11.78 -4.95 2.56
N ILE A 172 10.50 -4.67 2.74
CA ILE A 172 9.99 -3.80 3.80
C ILE A 172 9.10 -4.58 4.76
N ILE A 173 9.19 -4.27 6.04
CA ILE A 173 8.48 -4.91 7.15
C ILE A 173 7.87 -3.80 8.02
N ASP A 174 6.63 -4.00 8.49
CA ASP A 174 6.03 -3.13 9.50
C ASP A 174 6.64 -3.42 10.87
N GLY A 175 7.23 -2.42 11.50
CA GLY A 175 7.93 -2.59 12.76
C GLY A 175 9.26 -3.30 12.60
N SER A 176 9.41 -4.44 13.26
CA SER A 176 10.54 -5.37 13.19
C SER A 176 10.04 -6.80 13.08
N LYS A 177 10.92 -7.77 12.82
CA LYS A 177 10.55 -9.20 12.83
C LYS A 177 9.90 -9.66 14.13
N ALA A 178 10.23 -9.01 15.24
CA ALA A 178 9.70 -9.39 16.55
C ALA A 178 8.34 -8.75 16.86
N LYS A 179 8.01 -7.61 16.25
CA LYS A 179 6.81 -6.86 16.62
C LYS A 179 6.42 -5.84 15.58
N SER A 180 5.10 -5.76 15.28
CA SER A 180 4.53 -4.71 14.44
C SER A 180 4.62 -3.34 15.10
N SER A 181 4.59 -2.29 14.29
CA SER A 181 4.46 -0.93 14.77
C SER A 181 3.05 -0.67 15.34
N THR A 182 2.91 0.38 16.16
CA THR A 182 1.62 0.71 16.78
C THR A 182 0.59 1.20 15.76
N ASN A 183 1.01 2.04 14.83
CA ASN A 183 0.10 2.67 13.85
C ASN A 183 0.13 1.98 12.48
N GLY A 184 1.07 1.07 12.27
CA GLY A 184 1.28 0.36 11.01
C GLY A 184 2.08 1.18 10.00
N THR A 185 2.78 0.45 9.15
CA THR A 185 3.39 0.95 7.93
C THR A 185 2.44 0.66 6.77
N TRP A 186 2.19 1.64 5.94
CA TRP A 186 1.23 1.56 4.84
C TRP A 186 1.94 1.81 3.51
N ILE A 187 1.61 1.02 2.49
CA ILE A 187 2.09 1.22 1.13
C ILE A 187 0.95 1.69 0.23
N LEU A 188 1.21 2.69 -0.61
CA LEU A 188 0.26 3.14 -1.61
C LEU A 188 0.04 2.03 -2.64
N CYS A 189 -1.21 1.62 -2.84
CA CYS A 189 -1.57 0.67 -3.88
C CYS A 189 -1.57 1.38 -5.25
N ALA A 190 -0.40 1.49 -5.88
CA ALA A 190 -0.24 2.13 -7.19
C ALA A 190 -0.30 1.14 -8.36
N HIS A 191 -0.20 -0.15 -8.09
CA HIS A 191 -0.24 -1.26 -9.05
C HIS A 191 -0.99 -2.45 -8.47
N SER A 192 -0.93 -3.61 -9.12
CA SER A 192 -1.58 -4.83 -8.65
C SER A 192 -0.82 -5.47 -7.50
N PHE A 193 -1.52 -5.77 -6.42
CA PHE A 193 -0.98 -6.48 -5.25
C PHE A 193 -1.66 -7.83 -5.08
N LEU A 194 -0.88 -8.85 -4.80
CA LEU A 194 -1.38 -10.17 -4.42
C LEU A 194 -2.17 -10.05 -3.11
N ILE A 195 -3.40 -10.52 -3.13
CA ILE A 195 -4.22 -10.59 -1.92
C ILE A 195 -3.73 -11.74 -1.04
N LYS A 196 -3.48 -11.42 0.23
CA LYS A 196 -3.19 -12.40 1.28
C LYS A 196 -4.30 -12.41 2.31
N ASN A 197 -4.51 -13.55 2.96
CA ASN A 197 -5.46 -13.64 4.06
C ASN A 197 -5.12 -12.61 5.16
N LEU A 198 -6.13 -12.00 5.75
CA LEU A 198 -6.04 -10.94 6.75
C LEU A 198 -5.41 -9.62 6.26
N MET A 199 -5.21 -9.46 4.94
CA MET A 199 -4.77 -8.18 4.38
C MET A 199 -5.71 -7.06 4.81
N ILE A 200 -5.13 -5.96 5.28
CA ILE A 200 -5.87 -4.75 5.64
C ILE A 200 -5.61 -3.70 4.57
N ILE A 201 -6.69 -3.14 4.04
CA ILE A 201 -6.65 -2.02 3.10
C ILE A 201 -7.33 -0.81 3.73
N GLU A 202 -6.81 0.38 3.43
CA GLU A 202 -7.41 1.64 3.83
C GLU A 202 -7.79 2.44 2.59
N ILE A 203 -9.03 2.89 2.56
CA ILE A 203 -9.59 3.71 1.49
C ILE A 203 -10.07 4.99 2.15
N MET A 204 -9.35 6.09 1.94
CA MET A 204 -9.63 7.34 2.65
C MET A 204 -9.64 7.09 4.16
N ASN A 205 -10.80 7.14 4.81
CA ASN A 205 -10.96 6.92 6.26
C ASN A 205 -11.62 5.58 6.60
N HIS A 206 -11.72 4.66 5.64
CA HIS A 206 -12.34 3.35 5.83
C HIS A 206 -11.30 2.25 5.76
N ARG A 207 -11.32 1.37 6.76
CA ARG A 207 -10.46 0.17 6.80
C ARG A 207 -11.29 -1.06 6.52
N LEU A 208 -10.79 -1.89 5.62
CA LEU A 208 -11.37 -3.16 5.26
C LEU A 208 -10.34 -4.25 5.52
N GLN A 209 -10.79 -5.38 6.03
CA GLN A 209 -9.97 -6.58 6.15
C GLN A 209 -10.45 -7.64 5.18
N ILE A 210 -9.53 -8.19 4.42
CA ILE A 210 -9.81 -9.30 3.51
C ILE A 210 -9.61 -10.60 4.28
N ILE A 211 -10.66 -11.40 4.40
CA ILE A 211 -10.63 -12.68 5.09
C ILE A 211 -10.92 -13.77 4.05
N GLU A 212 -10.00 -14.70 3.91
CA GLU A 212 -10.19 -15.88 3.10
C GLU A 212 -11.15 -16.85 3.79
N ASN A 213 -12.25 -17.17 3.12
CA ASN A 213 -13.24 -18.08 3.67
C ASN A 213 -12.96 -19.51 3.19
N ASN A 214 -12.24 -20.29 4.00
CA ASN A 214 -11.89 -21.69 3.73
C ASN A 214 -13.06 -22.66 3.91
N LYS A 215 -14.31 -22.28 3.58
CA LYS A 215 -15.49 -23.15 3.73
C LYS A 215 -15.56 -24.36 2.79
N ASN A 216 -14.54 -24.61 1.98
CA ASN A 216 -14.46 -25.79 1.11
C ASN A 216 -13.17 -26.59 1.36
N LYS A 217 -13.10 -27.24 2.52
CA LYS A 217 -12.30 -28.44 2.72
C LYS A 217 -13.21 -29.57 3.15
#